data_0ce1a8ccf66cd9e53e6ca5f3c13011a9
#
_entry.id   0ce1a8ccf66cd9e53e6ca5f3c13011a9
#
_cell.length_a   1.000
_cell.length_b   1.000
_cell.length_c   1.000
_cell.angle_alpha   90.00
_cell.angle_beta   90.00
_cell.angle_gamma   90.00
#
_symmetry.space_group_name_H-M   'P 1'
#
loop_
_entity.id
_entity.type
_entity.pdbx_description
1 polymer ?
#
loop_
_entity_poly.entity_id
_entity_poly.type
_entity_poly.pdbx_seq_one_letter_code
_entity_poly.pdbx_strand_id
1 'polypeptide(L)'
;MPSVNIKRSDNEITIGNPELKPTVSYNFDLSADYYFRSIGLISAGIFYKKIDDFIVDQVSTNYEYQGNTYTRFTQPKNAGNANLVGVELSYQRDFSFIAPALKCVGFYGTYTYTHSRVEDFNFEGRENEKDLSMPGSPEHIANASLYFEKGGLNLRLSYNFASDFIDEMGESTFYDRYYDKVNYMDVNASYTFGKKFKTTFYAEANNLLNQPLRYYQGTKDRTMQAEYYGVKVNAGVKINF
;
A
#
# COMPACT_ATOMS: atom_id res chain seq x y z
N MET A 1 -26.72 -20.02 -9.36
CA MET A 1 -25.72 -20.91 -8.73
C MET A 1 -24.45 -20.11 -8.50
N PRO A 2 -23.74 -20.29 -7.39
CA PRO A 2 -22.47 -19.61 -7.18
C PRO A 2 -21.46 -20.03 -8.26
N SER A 3 -20.58 -19.10 -8.65
CA SER A 3 -19.46 -19.42 -9.54
C SER A 3 -18.50 -20.36 -8.83
N VAL A 4 -18.01 -21.38 -9.52
CA VAL A 4 -17.02 -22.33 -8.98
C VAL A 4 -15.81 -22.29 -9.91
N ASN A 5 -14.64 -21.97 -9.36
CA ASN A 5 -13.36 -21.96 -10.07
C ASN A 5 -12.41 -22.98 -9.40
N ILE A 6 -11.91 -23.91 -10.18
CA ILE A 6 -11.03 -24.99 -9.70
C ILE A 6 -9.67 -24.89 -10.42
N LYS A 7 -8.62 -24.64 -9.67
CA LYS A 7 -7.22 -24.71 -10.12
C LYS A 7 -6.64 -26.07 -9.75
N ARG A 8 -6.72 -27.01 -10.66
CA ARG A 8 -6.28 -28.40 -10.42
C ARG A 8 -4.77 -28.53 -10.20
N SER A 9 -3.97 -27.67 -10.84
CA SER A 9 -2.51 -27.65 -10.65
C SER A 9 -2.11 -27.37 -9.20
N ASP A 10 -2.87 -26.51 -8.54
CA ASP A 10 -2.54 -26.00 -7.20
C ASP A 10 -3.40 -26.66 -6.11
N ASN A 11 -4.33 -27.54 -6.52
CA ASN A 11 -5.33 -28.18 -5.67
C ASN A 11 -6.18 -27.16 -4.88
N GLU A 12 -6.57 -26.07 -5.56
CA GLU A 12 -7.33 -24.96 -5.00
C GLU A 12 -8.74 -24.89 -5.60
N ILE A 13 -9.70 -24.45 -4.79
CA ILE A 13 -11.07 -24.17 -5.21
C ILE A 13 -11.55 -22.84 -4.66
N THR A 14 -12.16 -22.02 -5.52
CA THR A 14 -12.83 -20.78 -5.12
C THR A 14 -14.32 -20.89 -5.44
N ILE A 15 -15.19 -20.63 -4.47
CA ILE A 15 -16.64 -20.66 -4.64
C ILE A 15 -17.21 -19.29 -4.32
N GLY A 16 -17.94 -18.69 -5.28
CA GLY A 16 -18.63 -17.43 -5.06
C GLY A 16 -19.74 -17.56 -4.00
N ASN A 17 -20.07 -16.45 -3.33
CA ASN A 17 -21.12 -16.39 -2.31
C ASN A 17 -22.28 -15.52 -2.79
N PRO A 18 -23.44 -16.09 -3.16
CA PRO A 18 -24.59 -15.30 -3.60
C PRO A 18 -25.34 -14.59 -2.46
N GLU A 19 -25.01 -14.88 -1.20
CA GLU A 19 -25.63 -14.29 -0.02
C GLU A 19 -24.89 -13.02 0.46
N LEU A 20 -23.86 -12.57 -0.29
CA LEU A 20 -23.14 -11.36 0.07
C LEU A 20 -24.07 -10.14 0.13
N LYS A 21 -23.96 -9.41 1.22
CA LYS A 21 -24.53 -8.08 1.37
C LYS A 21 -23.56 -7.04 0.80
N PRO A 22 -24.07 -5.91 0.25
CA PRO A 22 -23.21 -4.84 -0.18
C PRO A 22 -22.52 -4.17 1.03
N THR A 23 -21.23 -3.89 0.89
CA THR A 23 -20.51 -3.05 1.87
C THR A 23 -21.02 -1.61 1.79
N VAL A 24 -21.32 -1.01 2.94
CA VAL A 24 -21.71 0.41 3.07
C VAL A 24 -20.66 1.16 3.88
N SER A 25 -20.25 2.35 3.42
CA SER A 25 -19.26 3.17 4.12
C SER A 25 -19.77 4.57 4.38
N TYR A 26 -19.59 5.05 5.60
CA TYR A 26 -19.79 6.44 6.04
C TYR A 26 -18.42 7.05 6.31
N ASN A 27 -18.09 8.12 5.58
CA ASN A 27 -16.79 8.77 5.67
C ASN A 27 -16.95 10.22 6.14
N PHE A 28 -16.12 10.61 7.10
CA PHE A 28 -16.04 11.97 7.64
C PHE A 28 -14.58 12.41 7.59
N ASP A 29 -14.32 13.48 6.86
CA ASP A 29 -12.99 14.01 6.63
C ASP A 29 -12.97 15.50 7.00
N LEU A 30 -11.92 15.93 7.69
CA LEU A 30 -11.64 17.33 7.97
C LEU A 30 -10.16 17.60 7.63
N SER A 31 -9.89 18.59 6.80
CA SER A 31 -8.54 18.98 6.45
C SER A 31 -8.34 20.49 6.53
N ALA A 32 -7.09 20.88 6.76
CA ALA A 32 -6.65 22.26 6.75
C ALA A 32 -5.33 22.40 5.98
N ASP A 33 -5.28 23.41 5.11
CA ASP A 33 -4.12 23.71 4.27
C ASP A 33 -3.56 25.08 4.62
N TYR A 34 -2.24 25.16 4.71
CA TYR A 34 -1.53 26.42 4.86
C TYR A 34 -0.52 26.59 3.71
N TYR A 35 -0.73 27.66 2.94
CA TYR A 35 0.14 28.03 1.81
C TYR A 35 1.17 29.06 2.26
N PHE A 36 2.44 28.72 2.08
CA PHE A 36 3.55 29.66 2.34
C PHE A 36 3.60 30.77 1.28
N ARG A 37 4.18 31.92 1.61
CA ARG A 37 4.35 33.03 0.65
C ARG A 37 5.29 32.67 -0.50
N SER A 38 6.28 31.79 -0.29
CA SER A 38 7.07 31.13 -1.32
C SER A 38 6.38 29.83 -1.75
N ILE A 39 6.94 29.13 -2.75
CA ILE A 39 6.45 27.81 -3.14
C ILE A 39 6.47 26.87 -1.94
N GLY A 40 5.31 26.47 -1.46
CA GLY A 40 5.19 25.53 -0.35
C GLY A 40 3.79 25.43 0.22
N LEU A 41 3.50 24.24 0.75
CA LEU A 41 2.22 23.82 1.34
C LEU A 41 2.50 22.93 2.55
N ILE A 42 1.73 23.12 3.60
CA ILE A 42 1.53 22.14 4.66
C ILE A 42 0.04 21.83 4.74
N SER A 43 -0.30 20.56 4.75
CA SER A 43 -1.66 20.08 4.90
C SER A 43 -1.74 19.11 6.06
N ALA A 44 -2.81 19.20 6.85
CA ALA A 44 -3.12 18.25 7.91
C ALA A 44 -4.60 17.87 7.81
N GLY A 45 -4.89 16.59 7.87
CA GLY A 45 -6.23 16.02 7.83
C GLY A 45 -6.45 15.00 8.93
N ILE A 46 -7.68 14.85 9.32
CA ILE A 46 -8.17 13.75 10.16
C ILE A 46 -9.34 13.10 9.44
N PHE A 47 -9.46 11.80 9.56
CA PHE A 47 -10.59 11.07 8.98
C PHE A 47 -11.15 10.04 9.94
N TYR A 48 -12.43 9.76 9.77
CA TYR A 48 -13.13 8.66 10.41
C TYR A 48 -13.98 7.95 9.36
N LYS A 49 -13.86 6.62 9.27
CA LYS A 49 -14.66 5.78 8.36
C LYS A 49 -15.32 4.67 9.16
N LYS A 50 -16.64 4.57 9.02
CA LYS A 50 -17.41 3.42 9.49
C LYS A 50 -17.80 2.59 8.29
N ILE A 51 -17.47 1.31 8.31
CA ILE A 51 -17.73 0.37 7.21
C ILE A 51 -18.58 -0.75 7.75
N ASP A 52 -19.76 -0.92 7.19
CA ASP A 52 -20.69 -1.98 7.55
C ASP A 52 -20.62 -3.09 6.48
N ASP A 53 -20.71 -4.36 6.92
CA ASP A 53 -20.72 -5.57 6.09
C ASP A 53 -19.50 -5.64 5.11
N PHE A 54 -18.28 -5.30 5.56
CA PHE A 54 -17.11 -5.39 4.68
C PHE A 54 -16.85 -6.83 4.22
N ILE A 55 -16.41 -6.98 2.96
CA ILE A 55 -16.21 -8.28 2.33
C ILE A 55 -14.72 -8.62 2.33
N VAL A 56 -14.39 -9.84 2.76
CA VAL A 56 -13.05 -10.43 2.64
C VAL A 56 -13.12 -11.85 2.13
N ASP A 57 -12.03 -12.34 1.57
CA ASP A 57 -11.87 -13.74 1.24
C ASP A 57 -11.49 -14.53 2.49
N GLN A 58 -12.38 -15.44 2.89
CA GLN A 58 -12.05 -16.43 3.90
C GLN A 58 -11.36 -17.62 3.24
N VAL A 59 -10.22 -18.02 3.80
CA VAL A 59 -9.47 -19.17 3.33
C VAL A 59 -9.52 -20.27 4.37
N SER A 60 -9.83 -21.48 3.93
CA SER A 60 -9.76 -22.69 4.76
C SER A 60 -9.07 -23.83 4.02
N THR A 61 -8.68 -24.85 4.77
CA THR A 61 -7.94 -25.99 4.29
C THR A 61 -8.80 -27.27 4.31
N ASN A 62 -8.38 -28.29 3.55
CA ASN A 62 -9.03 -29.61 3.54
C ASN A 62 -10.52 -29.58 3.21
N TYR A 63 -10.92 -28.75 2.23
CA TYR A 63 -12.31 -28.61 1.81
C TYR A 63 -12.72 -29.72 0.85
N GLU A 64 -13.83 -30.41 1.15
CA GLU A 64 -14.39 -31.46 0.30
C GLU A 64 -15.45 -30.91 -0.65
N TYR A 65 -15.25 -31.12 -1.94
CA TYR A 65 -16.22 -30.76 -2.97
C TYR A 65 -16.30 -31.83 -4.06
N GLN A 66 -17.50 -32.34 -4.29
CA GLN A 66 -17.77 -33.38 -5.30
C GLN A 66 -16.84 -34.60 -5.21
N GLY A 67 -16.54 -35.07 -3.99
CA GLY A 67 -15.69 -36.23 -3.74
C GLY A 67 -14.17 -35.98 -3.90
N ASN A 68 -13.74 -34.73 -4.06
CA ASN A 68 -12.34 -34.34 -4.07
C ASN A 68 -12.04 -33.45 -2.85
N THR A 69 -10.86 -33.62 -2.26
CA THR A 69 -10.36 -32.78 -1.18
C THR A 69 -9.40 -31.73 -1.75
N TYR A 70 -9.68 -30.45 -1.48
CA TYR A 70 -8.85 -29.32 -1.89
C TYR A 70 -8.03 -28.82 -0.72
N THR A 71 -6.75 -28.55 -0.97
CA THR A 71 -5.83 -28.05 0.08
C THR A 71 -6.09 -26.60 0.42
N ARG A 72 -6.72 -25.85 -0.50
CA ARG A 72 -7.09 -24.45 -0.31
C ARG A 72 -8.49 -24.19 -0.87
N PHE A 73 -9.39 -23.73 -0.01
CA PHE A 73 -10.71 -23.23 -0.35
C PHE A 73 -10.81 -21.75 -0.06
N THR A 74 -11.28 -20.98 -1.01
CA THR A 74 -11.49 -19.53 -0.86
C THR A 74 -12.94 -19.19 -1.14
N GLN A 75 -13.56 -18.41 -0.25
CA GLN A 75 -14.91 -17.87 -0.43
C GLN A 75 -15.01 -16.44 0.11
N PRO A 76 -15.55 -15.47 -0.68
CA PRO A 76 -15.84 -14.14 -0.17
C PRO A 76 -17.00 -14.20 0.84
N LYS A 77 -16.82 -13.51 1.98
CA LYS A 77 -17.81 -13.39 3.06
C LYS A 77 -17.88 -11.97 3.62
N ASN A 78 -19.05 -11.58 4.10
CA ASN A 78 -19.16 -10.39 4.94
C ASN A 78 -18.55 -10.71 6.31
N ALA A 79 -17.48 -10.02 6.66
CA ALA A 79 -16.70 -10.32 7.85
C ALA A 79 -17.16 -9.55 9.11
N GLY A 80 -18.11 -8.63 8.97
CA GLY A 80 -18.59 -7.78 10.05
C GLY A 80 -18.46 -6.30 9.72
N ASN A 81 -18.28 -5.47 10.76
CA ASN A 81 -18.14 -4.03 10.65
C ASN A 81 -16.71 -3.62 10.95
N ALA A 82 -16.27 -2.47 10.45
CA ALA A 82 -14.97 -1.91 10.78
C ALA A 82 -15.05 -0.41 10.98
N ASN A 83 -14.23 0.08 11.92
CA ASN A 83 -14.01 1.50 12.14
C ASN A 83 -12.54 1.83 11.82
N LEU A 84 -12.31 2.89 11.05
CA LEU A 84 -11.00 3.41 10.77
C LEU A 84 -10.95 4.87 11.22
N VAL A 85 -9.92 5.21 11.96
CA VAL A 85 -9.61 6.60 12.32
C VAL A 85 -8.16 6.88 11.99
N GLY A 86 -7.88 8.05 11.44
CA GLY A 86 -6.51 8.36 11.10
C GLY A 86 -6.21 9.84 10.93
N VAL A 87 -4.93 10.08 10.72
CA VAL A 87 -4.34 11.40 10.51
C VAL A 87 -3.51 11.37 9.24
N GLU A 88 -3.65 12.41 8.44
CA GLU A 88 -2.86 12.62 7.22
C GLU A 88 -2.08 13.92 7.33
N LEU A 89 -0.80 13.88 7.04
CA LEU A 89 0.09 15.03 6.99
C LEU A 89 0.76 15.10 5.63
N SER A 90 0.84 16.29 5.06
CA SER A 90 1.58 16.56 3.83
C SER A 90 2.40 17.84 3.98
N TYR A 91 3.64 17.80 3.53
CA TYR A 91 4.52 18.95 3.52
C TYR A 91 5.29 19.02 2.20
N GLN A 92 5.25 20.17 1.56
CA GLN A 92 6.03 20.46 0.37
C GLN A 92 6.62 21.85 0.46
N ARG A 93 7.93 21.97 0.28
CA ARG A 93 8.58 23.28 0.24
C ARG A 93 9.96 23.22 -0.42
N ASP A 94 10.34 24.30 -1.15
CA ASP A 94 11.74 24.56 -1.48
C ASP A 94 12.50 25.14 -0.27
N PHE A 95 13.81 25.07 -0.29
CA PHE A 95 14.65 25.57 0.81
C PHE A 95 15.08 27.04 0.67
N SER A 96 14.40 27.82 -0.18
CA SER A 96 14.65 29.26 -0.32
C SER A 96 14.44 30.04 0.97
N PHE A 97 13.66 29.53 1.91
CA PHE A 97 13.43 30.10 3.23
C PHE A 97 14.67 30.03 4.15
N ILE A 98 15.61 29.12 3.87
CA ILE A 98 16.90 29.01 4.58
C ILE A 98 17.90 29.95 3.92
N ALA A 99 18.03 29.86 2.59
CA ALA A 99 18.91 30.73 1.79
C ALA A 99 18.38 30.82 0.34
N PRO A 100 18.39 32.00 -0.32
CA PRO A 100 17.93 32.16 -1.70
C PRO A 100 18.65 31.24 -2.71
N ALA A 101 19.89 30.86 -2.43
CA ALA A 101 20.66 29.92 -3.26
C ALA A 101 20.06 28.49 -3.28
N LEU A 102 19.30 28.12 -2.25
CA LEU A 102 18.68 26.79 -2.09
C LEU A 102 17.29 26.67 -2.71
N LYS A 103 16.82 27.68 -3.49
CA LYS A 103 15.53 27.64 -4.19
C LYS A 103 15.40 26.49 -5.20
N CYS A 104 16.53 25.90 -5.58
CA CYS A 104 16.58 24.75 -6.50
C CYS A 104 16.50 23.38 -5.80
N VAL A 105 16.52 23.37 -4.46
CA VAL A 105 16.38 22.18 -3.63
C VAL A 105 15.05 22.23 -2.91
N GLY A 106 14.33 21.15 -2.87
CA GLY A 106 13.09 21.11 -2.11
C GLY A 106 12.79 19.70 -1.59
N PHE A 107 11.85 19.65 -0.68
CA PHE A 107 11.36 18.46 -0.02
C PHE A 107 9.86 18.33 -0.22
N TYR A 108 9.41 17.11 -0.44
CA TYR A 108 8.02 16.69 -0.37
C TYR A 108 7.91 15.48 0.55
N GLY A 109 6.95 15.48 1.43
CA GLY A 109 6.69 14.34 2.30
C GLY A 109 5.22 14.21 2.64
N THR A 110 4.74 12.98 2.74
CA THR A 110 3.42 12.63 3.27
C THR A 110 3.55 11.56 4.34
N TYR A 111 2.67 11.61 5.30
CA TYR A 111 2.56 10.58 6.31
C TYR A 111 1.10 10.37 6.65
N THR A 112 0.68 9.11 6.66
CA THR A 112 -0.67 8.69 7.08
C THR A 112 -0.54 7.68 8.21
N TYR A 113 -1.27 7.93 9.28
CA TYR A 113 -1.52 6.98 10.34
C TYR A 113 -2.97 6.55 10.30
N THR A 114 -3.23 5.25 10.31
CA THR A 114 -4.58 4.66 10.28
C THR A 114 -4.70 3.62 11.37
N HIS A 115 -5.53 3.86 12.35
CA HIS A 115 -5.94 2.82 13.28
C HIS A 115 -7.25 2.23 12.80
N SER A 116 -7.24 0.94 12.47
CA SER A 116 -8.42 0.19 12.06
C SER A 116 -8.80 -0.84 13.11
N ARG A 117 -10.09 -1.03 13.34
CA ARG A 117 -10.63 -2.04 14.25
C ARG A 117 -11.84 -2.71 13.61
N VAL A 118 -11.81 -4.04 13.56
CA VAL A 118 -12.97 -4.85 13.15
C VAL A 118 -13.86 -5.07 14.38
N GLU A 119 -15.16 -4.89 14.20
CA GLU A 119 -16.21 -5.13 15.18
C GLU A 119 -17.16 -6.20 14.64
N ASP A 120 -17.77 -6.96 15.52
CA ASP A 120 -18.75 -8.00 15.18
C ASP A 120 -18.20 -9.02 14.16
N PHE A 121 -16.93 -9.43 14.34
CA PHE A 121 -16.28 -10.35 13.45
C PHE A 121 -17.01 -11.69 13.40
N ASN A 122 -17.45 -12.10 12.21
CA ASN A 122 -18.41 -13.20 12.01
C ASN A 122 -17.81 -14.33 11.17
N PHE A 123 -16.63 -14.84 11.56
CA PHE A 123 -16.04 -16.05 10.99
C PHE A 123 -16.12 -17.18 11.99
N GLU A 124 -16.56 -18.36 11.52
CA GLU A 124 -16.63 -19.56 12.31
C GLU A 124 -15.27 -19.90 12.94
N GLY A 125 -15.24 -20.08 14.25
CA GLY A 125 -14.04 -20.35 15.04
C GLY A 125 -13.23 -19.10 15.43
N ARG A 126 -13.64 -17.88 15.02
CA ARG A 126 -12.95 -16.62 15.30
C ARG A 126 -13.82 -15.55 16.00
N GLU A 127 -15.01 -15.90 16.43
CA GLU A 127 -16.01 -14.99 16.99
C GLU A 127 -15.53 -14.30 18.28
N ASN A 128 -14.54 -14.88 18.95
CA ASN A 128 -13.97 -14.33 20.20
C ASN A 128 -12.72 -13.48 19.96
N GLU A 129 -12.25 -13.35 18.73
CA GLU A 129 -11.09 -12.52 18.42
C GLU A 129 -11.44 -11.03 18.60
N LYS A 130 -10.55 -10.32 19.31
CA LYS A 130 -10.67 -8.89 19.60
C LYS A 130 -9.47 -8.16 19.02
N ASP A 131 -9.67 -6.87 18.75
CA ASP A 131 -8.62 -5.96 18.28
C ASP A 131 -8.00 -6.38 16.94
N LEU A 132 -8.82 -6.99 16.08
CA LEU A 132 -8.42 -7.36 14.74
C LEU A 132 -8.38 -6.11 13.85
N SER A 133 -7.25 -5.90 13.17
CA SER A 133 -7.12 -4.84 12.17
C SER A 133 -7.84 -5.22 10.88
N MET A 134 -8.37 -4.22 10.18
CA MET A 134 -9.02 -4.44 8.88
C MET A 134 -7.98 -4.89 7.85
N PRO A 135 -8.21 -5.98 7.11
CA PRO A 135 -7.35 -6.42 6.03
C PRO A 135 -7.12 -5.33 4.99
N GLY A 136 -5.93 -5.30 4.40
CA GLY A 136 -5.55 -4.30 3.39
C GLY A 136 -5.29 -2.90 3.94
N SER A 137 -5.25 -2.72 5.28
CA SER A 137 -5.09 -1.41 5.94
C SER A 137 -3.77 -1.34 6.72
N PRO A 138 -2.66 -0.89 6.11
CA PRO A 138 -1.42 -0.65 6.84
C PRO A 138 -1.61 0.51 7.84
N GLU A 139 -1.06 0.34 9.05
CA GLU A 139 -1.19 1.34 10.11
C GLU A 139 -0.39 2.61 9.80
N HIS A 140 0.76 2.48 9.16
CA HIS A 140 1.64 3.59 8.82
C HIS A 140 2.00 3.56 7.34
N ILE A 141 1.82 4.70 6.65
CA ILE A 141 2.31 4.93 5.30
C ILE A 141 3.10 6.23 5.32
N ALA A 142 4.31 6.24 4.76
CA ALA A 142 5.14 7.43 4.63
C ALA A 142 5.78 7.49 3.25
N ASN A 143 5.76 8.68 2.65
CA ASN A 143 6.47 8.96 1.42
C ASN A 143 7.30 10.23 1.61
N ALA A 144 8.54 10.22 1.13
CA ALA A 144 9.42 11.37 1.18
C ALA A 144 10.22 11.50 -0.12
N SER A 145 10.42 12.72 -0.59
CA SER A 145 11.26 13.01 -1.75
C SER A 145 12.09 14.26 -1.49
N LEU A 146 13.38 14.14 -1.75
CA LEU A 146 14.30 15.29 -1.85
C LEU A 146 14.58 15.51 -3.33
N TYR A 147 14.43 16.73 -3.82
CA TYR A 147 14.65 17.05 -5.21
C TYR A 147 15.58 18.25 -5.41
N PHE A 148 16.29 18.25 -6.53
CA PHE A 148 17.09 19.36 -7.01
C PHE A 148 16.73 19.65 -8.46
N GLU A 149 16.41 20.92 -8.77
CA GLU A 149 16.02 21.34 -10.12
C GLU A 149 16.73 22.66 -10.47
N LYS A 150 17.69 22.60 -11.41
CA LYS A 150 18.41 23.80 -11.86
C LYS A 150 19.01 23.61 -13.25
N GLY A 151 18.78 24.57 -14.14
CA GLY A 151 19.48 24.65 -15.44
C GLY A 151 19.28 23.42 -16.32
N GLY A 152 18.10 22.79 -16.29
CA GLY A 152 17.79 21.57 -17.02
C GLY A 152 18.20 20.28 -16.30
N LEU A 153 18.96 20.35 -15.21
CA LEU A 153 19.27 19.22 -14.35
C LEU A 153 18.15 19.03 -13.33
N ASN A 154 17.60 17.80 -13.30
CA ASN A 154 16.64 17.33 -12.30
C ASN A 154 17.21 16.09 -11.62
N LEU A 155 17.26 16.11 -10.29
CA LEU A 155 17.61 14.98 -9.45
C LEU A 155 16.51 14.75 -8.43
N ARG A 156 16.14 13.51 -8.17
CA ARG A 156 15.16 13.16 -7.15
C ARG A 156 15.57 11.87 -6.44
N LEU A 157 15.56 11.92 -5.13
CA LEU A 157 15.65 10.77 -4.26
C LEU A 157 14.29 10.60 -3.59
N SER A 158 13.69 9.43 -3.71
CA SER A 158 12.38 9.10 -3.13
C SER A 158 12.48 7.92 -2.18
N TYR A 159 11.72 7.98 -1.10
CA TYR A 159 11.59 6.92 -0.12
C TYR A 159 10.11 6.65 0.13
N ASN A 160 9.71 5.38 0.12
CA ASN A 160 8.34 4.94 0.35
C ASN A 160 8.35 3.85 1.42
N PHE A 161 7.51 4.00 2.41
CA PHE A 161 7.31 3.08 3.51
C PHE A 161 5.84 2.73 3.69
N ALA A 162 5.53 1.46 3.93
CA ALA A 162 4.27 1.03 4.50
C ALA A 162 4.53 -0.05 5.55
N SER A 163 3.79 0.00 6.65
CA SER A 163 3.81 -1.07 7.66
C SER A 163 3.18 -2.35 7.11
N ASP A 164 3.45 -3.46 7.75
CA ASP A 164 2.78 -4.73 7.48
C ASP A 164 1.27 -4.65 7.76
N PHE A 165 0.49 -5.46 7.05
CA PHE A 165 -0.95 -5.55 7.20
C PHE A 165 -1.46 -6.95 6.85
N ILE A 166 -2.64 -7.30 7.35
CA ILE A 166 -3.33 -8.55 6.98
C ILE A 166 -3.72 -8.48 5.51
N ASP A 167 -3.16 -9.38 4.70
CA ASP A 167 -3.46 -9.52 3.28
C ASP A 167 -4.60 -10.52 3.05
N GLU A 168 -4.62 -11.58 3.84
CA GLU A 168 -5.62 -12.65 3.73
C GLU A 168 -5.94 -13.25 5.11
N MET A 169 -7.22 -13.45 5.37
CA MET A 169 -7.70 -14.00 6.63
C MET A 169 -7.82 -15.52 6.56
N GLY A 170 -7.09 -16.21 7.44
CA GLY A 170 -7.16 -17.66 7.62
C GLY A 170 -8.22 -18.09 8.64
N GLU A 171 -8.17 -19.38 9.00
CA GLU A 171 -9.07 -19.98 10.01
C GLU A 171 -8.81 -19.47 11.44
N SER A 172 -7.65 -18.87 11.70
CA SER A 172 -7.28 -18.22 12.94
C SER A 172 -6.18 -17.20 12.70
N THR A 173 -5.91 -16.32 13.66
CA THR A 173 -4.79 -15.34 13.62
C THR A 173 -3.45 -15.99 13.29
N PHE A 174 -3.23 -17.25 13.72
CA PHE A 174 -2.02 -18.00 13.41
C PHE A 174 -1.87 -18.33 11.91
N TYR A 175 -2.98 -18.44 11.19
CA TYR A 175 -3.04 -18.73 9.76
C TYR A 175 -3.27 -17.49 8.89
N ASP A 176 -3.45 -16.30 9.47
CA ASP A 176 -3.56 -15.05 8.73
C ASP A 176 -2.26 -14.81 7.94
N ARG A 177 -2.42 -14.45 6.67
CA ARG A 177 -1.31 -14.03 5.83
C ARG A 177 -1.13 -12.52 5.93
N TYR A 178 0.10 -12.12 6.17
CA TYR A 178 0.49 -10.72 6.20
C TYR A 178 1.37 -10.38 5.00
N TYR A 179 1.09 -9.25 4.37
CA TYR A 179 2.07 -8.58 3.53
C TYR A 179 3.03 -7.85 4.45
N ASP A 180 4.33 -8.17 4.32
CA ASP A 180 5.35 -7.59 5.20
C ASP A 180 5.57 -6.10 4.89
N LYS A 181 6.11 -5.37 5.85
CA LYS A 181 6.47 -3.96 5.67
C LYS A 181 7.36 -3.77 4.45
N VAL A 182 7.18 -2.67 3.77
CA VAL A 182 7.99 -2.31 2.60
C VAL A 182 8.77 -1.03 2.83
N ASN A 183 10.00 -0.99 2.29
CA ASN A 183 10.88 0.16 2.30
C ASN A 183 11.51 0.28 0.91
N TYR A 184 10.99 1.14 0.07
CA TYR A 184 11.56 1.40 -1.25
C TYR A 184 12.33 2.71 -1.24
N MET A 185 13.50 2.69 -1.86
CA MET A 185 14.29 3.89 -2.13
C MET A 185 14.65 3.90 -3.61
N ASP A 186 14.33 5.02 -4.26
CA ASP A 186 14.50 5.20 -5.70
C ASP A 186 15.24 6.49 -5.97
N VAL A 187 16.07 6.52 -7.02
CA VAL A 187 16.73 7.71 -7.50
C VAL A 187 16.44 7.95 -8.97
N ASN A 188 16.16 9.18 -9.32
CA ASN A 188 15.93 9.63 -10.69
C ASN A 188 16.84 10.82 -10.98
N ALA A 189 17.50 10.80 -12.15
CA ALA A 189 18.32 11.88 -12.65
C ALA A 189 17.98 12.16 -14.11
N SER A 190 17.85 13.42 -14.48
CA SER A 190 17.72 13.80 -15.87
C SER A 190 18.39 15.14 -16.17
N TYR A 191 18.88 15.29 -17.39
CA TYR A 191 19.46 16.55 -17.89
C TYR A 191 18.90 16.88 -19.26
N THR A 192 18.22 18.01 -19.35
CA THR A 192 17.61 18.52 -20.59
C THR A 192 18.38 19.72 -21.12
N PHE A 193 18.75 19.68 -22.37
CA PHE A 193 19.42 20.77 -23.08
C PHE A 193 18.90 20.92 -24.52
N GLY A 194 19.34 22.01 -25.18
CA GLY A 194 18.94 22.32 -26.55
C GLY A 194 17.81 23.36 -26.59
N LYS A 195 17.80 24.19 -27.66
CA LYS A 195 16.79 25.23 -27.86
C LYS A 195 15.71 24.82 -28.86
N LYS A 196 16.13 24.34 -30.04
CA LYS A 196 15.23 23.90 -31.13
C LYS A 196 14.81 22.45 -30.95
N PHE A 197 15.78 21.58 -30.66
CA PHE A 197 15.57 20.19 -30.33
C PHE A 197 15.92 20.02 -28.86
N LYS A 198 14.91 19.75 -28.02
CA LYS A 198 15.15 19.50 -26.60
C LYS A 198 15.54 18.04 -26.42
N THR A 199 16.77 17.81 -26.04
CA THR A 199 17.31 16.48 -25.74
C THR A 199 17.43 16.29 -24.25
N THR A 200 16.85 15.21 -23.74
CA THR A 200 16.90 14.82 -22.32
C THR A 200 17.61 13.49 -22.20
N PHE A 201 18.71 13.45 -21.49
CA PHE A 201 19.27 12.21 -20.94
C PHE A 201 18.62 11.93 -19.60
N TYR A 202 18.24 10.69 -19.34
CA TYR A 202 17.71 10.28 -18.05
C TYR A 202 18.31 8.95 -17.59
N ALA A 203 18.41 8.79 -16.30
CA ALA A 203 18.74 7.55 -15.62
C ALA A 203 17.90 7.42 -14.37
N GLU A 204 17.47 6.22 -14.07
CA GLU A 204 16.72 5.88 -12.85
C GLU A 204 17.24 4.56 -12.27
N ALA A 205 17.25 4.50 -10.94
CA ALA A 205 17.51 3.27 -10.23
C ALA A 205 16.44 3.09 -9.17
N ASN A 206 15.73 1.97 -9.25
CA ASN A 206 14.60 1.64 -8.40
C ASN A 206 14.97 0.51 -7.45
N ASN A 207 14.37 0.54 -6.26
CA ASN A 207 14.56 -0.44 -5.21
C ASN A 207 16.02 -0.54 -4.73
N LEU A 208 16.66 0.61 -4.46
CA LEU A 208 18.05 0.68 -3.99
C LEU A 208 18.32 -0.08 -2.70
N LEU A 209 17.29 -0.28 -1.88
CA LEU A 209 17.36 -1.07 -0.63
C LEU A 209 17.22 -2.57 -0.85
N ASN A 210 17.02 -3.00 -2.12
CA ASN A 210 16.77 -4.41 -2.47
C ASN A 210 15.65 -5.03 -1.61
N GLN A 211 14.57 -4.26 -1.40
CA GLN A 211 13.39 -4.69 -0.66
C GLN A 211 12.76 -5.90 -1.35
N PRO A 212 12.59 -7.05 -0.68
CA PRO A 212 11.85 -8.17 -1.23
C PRO A 212 10.34 -7.93 -1.16
N LEU A 213 9.59 -8.57 -2.05
CA LEU A 213 8.19 -8.87 -1.83
C LEU A 213 8.14 -10.05 -0.85
N ARG A 214 7.52 -9.86 0.30
CA ARG A 214 7.49 -10.89 1.34
C ARG A 214 6.11 -11.02 1.96
N TYR A 215 5.67 -12.27 2.10
CA TYR A 215 4.52 -12.64 2.91
C TYR A 215 4.97 -13.53 4.07
N TYR A 216 4.35 -13.33 5.23
CA TYR A 216 4.50 -14.21 6.38
C TYR A 216 3.14 -14.63 6.93
N GLN A 217 3.10 -15.69 7.73
CA GLN A 217 1.86 -16.24 8.27
C GLN A 217 1.87 -16.20 9.80
N GLY A 218 0.90 -15.49 10.37
CA GLY A 218 0.73 -15.32 11.80
C GLY A 218 1.86 -14.55 12.47
N THR A 219 3.08 -15.03 12.40
CA THR A 219 4.25 -14.41 13.02
C THR A 219 5.38 -14.14 12.02
N LYS A 220 6.16 -13.08 12.26
CA LYS A 220 7.19 -12.57 11.30
C LYS A 220 8.29 -13.56 10.95
N ASP A 221 8.53 -14.56 11.75
CA ASP A 221 9.51 -15.63 11.51
C ASP A 221 8.99 -16.74 10.59
N ARG A 222 7.67 -16.80 10.34
CA ARG A 222 7.05 -17.78 9.44
C ARG A 222 6.87 -17.23 8.03
N THR A 223 7.97 -17.12 7.28
CA THR A 223 7.92 -16.68 5.88
C THR A 223 7.19 -17.69 5.01
N MET A 224 6.13 -17.26 4.33
CA MET A 224 5.41 -18.04 3.31
C MET A 224 6.03 -17.89 1.92
N GLN A 225 6.37 -16.66 1.57
CA GLN A 225 6.89 -16.30 0.25
C GLN A 225 7.86 -15.13 0.38
N ALA A 226 8.98 -15.20 -0.32
CA ALA A 226 9.92 -14.09 -0.43
C ALA A 226 10.49 -14.07 -1.85
N GLU A 227 10.32 -12.94 -2.55
CA GLU A 227 10.80 -12.75 -3.92
C GLU A 227 11.72 -11.52 -3.98
N TYR A 228 12.92 -11.72 -4.50
CA TYR A 228 13.92 -10.67 -4.65
C TYR A 228 14.03 -10.27 -6.12
N TYR A 229 13.49 -9.10 -6.44
CA TYR A 229 13.57 -8.55 -7.82
C TYR A 229 14.83 -7.73 -8.08
N GLY A 230 15.61 -7.45 -7.04
CA GLY A 230 16.86 -6.69 -7.14
C GLY A 230 16.68 -5.20 -7.38
N VAL A 231 17.79 -4.52 -7.53
CA VAL A 231 17.84 -3.13 -7.99
C VAL A 231 17.65 -3.10 -9.50
N LYS A 232 16.70 -2.28 -9.98
CA LYS A 232 16.45 -2.09 -11.42
C LYS A 232 17.02 -0.74 -11.85
N VAL A 233 17.84 -0.75 -12.91
CA VAL A 233 18.42 0.47 -13.47
C VAL A 233 17.97 0.62 -14.92
N ASN A 234 17.45 1.82 -15.25
CA ASN A 234 17.08 2.19 -16.61
C ASN A 234 17.78 3.50 -16.99
N ALA A 235 18.20 3.62 -18.25
CA ALA A 235 18.74 4.87 -18.78
C ALA A 235 18.32 5.04 -20.24
N GLY A 236 18.16 6.29 -20.68
CA GLY A 236 17.76 6.55 -22.05
C GLY A 236 17.90 8.01 -22.46
N VAL A 237 17.49 8.25 -23.71
CA VAL A 237 17.49 9.57 -24.34
C VAL A 237 16.11 9.85 -24.92
N LYS A 238 15.57 11.03 -24.64
CA LYS A 238 14.34 11.55 -25.23
C LYS A 238 14.65 12.79 -26.06
N ILE A 239 14.18 12.83 -27.30
CA ILE A 239 14.33 13.98 -28.20
C ILE A 239 12.93 14.51 -28.55
N ASN A 240 12.70 15.79 -28.26
CA ASN A 240 11.48 16.51 -28.65
C ASN A 240 11.81 17.49 -29.76
N PHE A 241 11.06 17.39 -30.88
CA PHE A 241 11.20 18.19 -32.11
C PHE A 241 10.31 19.44 -32.07
#